data_af17733abbd1799f878a4031901d67e6
#
_entry.id   af17733abbd1799f878a4031901d67e6
#
_cell.length_a   1.000
_cell.length_b   1.000
_cell.length_c   1.000
_cell.angle_alpha   90.00
_cell.angle_beta   90.00
_cell.angle_gamma   90.00
#
_symmetry.space_group_name_H-M   'P 1'
#
loop_
_entity.id
_entity.type
_entity.pdbx_description
1 polymer ?
#
loop_
_entity_poly.entity_id
_entity_poly.type
_entity_poly.pdbx_seq_one_letter_code
_entity_poly.pdbx_strand_id
1 'polypeptide(L)'
;ALPIATGSVEAVLLPHTLEHAPHPHEMLREVERVLVGEGHVLICGFNPLGPWGLRHLVSRGHFPPSAARLMSEGRMRDWLGLLGFEIVEVRRYLFAPPWTQRLSGRTRGWLEERGPQLAPWLSGAYLVKACKRIRTLTPIRPAWQKAPAVVGGLAEPTSRNAA
;
A
#
# COMPACT_ATOMS: atom_id res chain seq x y z
N ALA A 1 -6.44 8.05 -17.14
CA ALA A 1 -7.58 7.57 -16.34
C ALA A 1 -8.12 6.27 -16.96
N LEU A 2 -8.47 5.31 -16.12
CA LEU A 2 -9.12 4.05 -16.56
C LEU A 2 -10.61 4.31 -16.85
N PRO A 3 -11.19 3.70 -17.91
CA PRO A 3 -12.61 3.82 -18.22
C PRO A 3 -13.48 2.96 -17.28
N ILE A 4 -13.24 3.03 -15.98
CA ILE A 4 -13.87 2.25 -14.93
C ILE A 4 -14.45 3.22 -13.90
N ALA A 5 -15.67 2.96 -13.43
CA ALA A 5 -16.34 3.79 -12.43
C ALA A 5 -15.59 3.77 -11.10
N THR A 6 -15.70 4.85 -10.35
CA THR A 6 -15.11 4.95 -8.99
C THR A 6 -15.80 3.96 -8.04
N GLY A 7 -15.01 3.24 -7.23
CA GLY A 7 -15.53 2.32 -6.25
C GLY A 7 -16.38 1.19 -6.82
N SER A 8 -15.99 0.62 -7.96
CA SER A 8 -16.74 -0.42 -8.64
C SER A 8 -16.05 -1.77 -8.75
N VAL A 9 -14.77 -1.86 -8.35
CA VAL A 9 -13.95 -3.07 -8.50
C VAL A 9 -13.55 -3.57 -7.11
N GLU A 10 -13.74 -4.86 -6.85
CA GLU A 10 -13.39 -5.48 -5.57
C GLU A 10 -11.90 -5.84 -5.46
N ALA A 11 -11.29 -6.19 -6.60
CA ALA A 11 -9.88 -6.56 -6.62
C ALA A 11 -9.19 -6.11 -7.90
N VAL A 12 -7.93 -5.69 -7.78
CA VAL A 12 -7.06 -5.32 -8.90
C VAL A 12 -5.77 -6.10 -8.80
N LEU A 13 -5.35 -6.71 -9.91
CA LEU A 13 -4.06 -7.39 -10.03
C LEU A 13 -3.14 -6.62 -10.98
N LEU A 14 -1.95 -6.29 -10.51
CA LEU A 14 -0.91 -5.57 -11.24
C LEU A 14 0.36 -6.44 -11.37
N PRO A 15 0.41 -7.39 -12.31
CA PRO A 15 1.59 -8.23 -12.51
C PRO A 15 2.67 -7.44 -13.23
N HIS A 16 3.73 -7.04 -12.53
CA HIS A 16 4.87 -6.27 -13.07
C HIS A 16 4.49 -4.98 -13.85
N THR A 17 3.27 -4.50 -13.66
CA THR A 17 2.70 -3.39 -14.44
C THR A 17 3.34 -2.06 -14.07
N LEU A 18 3.66 -1.86 -12.79
CA LEU A 18 4.22 -0.60 -12.29
C LEU A 18 5.64 -0.33 -12.78
N GLU A 19 6.39 -1.38 -13.11
CA GLU A 19 7.76 -1.30 -13.61
C GLU A 19 7.83 -0.77 -15.06
N HIS A 20 6.72 -0.93 -15.79
CA HIS A 20 6.56 -0.46 -17.16
C HIS A 20 5.80 0.87 -17.24
N ALA A 21 5.19 1.29 -16.14
CA ALA A 21 4.40 2.51 -16.12
C ALA A 21 5.29 3.76 -16.13
N PRO A 22 5.04 4.74 -17.00
CA PRO A 22 5.77 6.01 -16.99
C PRO A 22 5.51 6.78 -15.68
N HIS A 23 4.29 6.71 -15.15
CA HIS A 23 3.84 7.38 -13.94
C HIS A 23 3.18 6.40 -12.96
N PRO A 24 3.96 5.56 -12.24
CA PRO A 24 3.41 4.50 -11.39
C PRO A 24 2.55 5.05 -10.22
N HIS A 25 2.86 6.26 -9.73
CA HIS A 25 2.03 6.91 -8.70
C HIS A 25 0.63 7.25 -9.18
N GLU A 26 0.50 7.75 -10.41
CA GLU A 26 -0.80 8.05 -11.02
C GLU A 26 -1.61 6.77 -11.23
N MET A 27 -0.94 5.70 -11.65
CA MET A 27 -1.56 4.39 -11.78
C MET A 27 -2.11 3.88 -10.44
N LEU A 28 -1.34 3.98 -9.36
CA LEU A 28 -1.79 3.57 -8.04
C LEU A 28 -2.95 4.41 -7.52
N ARG A 29 -2.98 5.73 -7.81
CA ARG A 29 -4.14 6.59 -7.50
C ARG A 29 -5.38 6.18 -8.27
N GLU A 30 -5.23 5.79 -9.54
CA GLU A 30 -6.35 5.26 -10.33
C GLU A 30 -6.85 3.92 -9.77
N VAL A 31 -5.95 3.05 -9.33
CA VAL A 31 -6.31 1.81 -8.65
C VAL A 31 -7.08 2.10 -7.36
N GLU A 32 -6.59 3.05 -6.57
CA GLU A 32 -7.29 3.48 -5.35
C GLU A 32 -8.70 4.00 -5.67
N ARG A 33 -8.85 4.81 -6.72
CA ARG A 33 -10.13 5.39 -7.14
C ARG A 33 -11.14 4.31 -7.54
N VAL A 34 -10.73 3.31 -8.32
CA VAL A 34 -11.66 2.29 -8.85
C VAL A 34 -12.02 1.21 -7.84
N LEU A 35 -11.17 0.97 -6.84
CA LEU A 35 -11.41 -0.03 -5.79
C LEU A 35 -12.53 0.42 -4.86
N VAL A 36 -13.43 -0.52 -4.55
CA VAL A 36 -14.40 -0.37 -3.46
C VAL A 36 -13.68 -0.26 -2.11
N GLY A 37 -14.40 0.20 -1.10
CA GLY A 37 -13.91 0.09 0.27
C GLY A 37 -13.71 -1.37 0.68
N GLU A 38 -12.64 -1.65 1.41
CA GLU A 38 -12.18 -3.00 1.76
C GLU A 38 -11.79 -3.85 0.54
N GLY A 39 -11.71 -3.25 -0.66
CA GLY A 39 -11.20 -3.90 -1.86
C GLY A 39 -9.69 -4.16 -1.78
N HIS A 40 -9.23 -5.11 -2.58
CA HIS A 40 -7.86 -5.60 -2.52
C HIS A 40 -7.06 -5.24 -3.77
N VAL A 41 -5.79 -4.88 -3.58
CA VAL A 41 -4.82 -4.79 -4.67
C VAL A 41 -3.71 -5.83 -4.47
N LEU A 42 -3.36 -6.53 -5.56
CA LEU A 42 -2.23 -7.45 -5.61
C LEU A 42 -1.20 -6.91 -6.59
N ILE A 43 0.00 -6.67 -6.12
CA ILE A 43 1.08 -6.08 -6.91
C ILE A 43 2.26 -7.03 -6.93
N CYS A 44 2.69 -7.43 -8.13
CA CYS A 44 3.93 -8.17 -8.31
C CYS A 44 5.01 -7.22 -8.81
N GLY A 45 6.21 -7.34 -8.24
CA GLY A 45 7.36 -6.54 -8.64
C GLY A 45 8.68 -7.32 -8.53
N PHE A 46 9.68 -6.90 -9.30
CA PHE A 46 11.05 -7.41 -9.16
C PHE A 46 11.79 -6.67 -8.05
N ASN A 47 12.53 -7.41 -7.26
CA ASN A 47 13.38 -6.85 -6.22
C ASN A 47 14.70 -6.34 -6.84
N PRO A 48 14.99 -5.02 -6.79
CA PRO A 48 16.23 -4.48 -7.34
C PRO A 48 17.48 -4.97 -6.63
N LEU A 49 17.38 -5.38 -5.35
CA LEU A 49 18.50 -5.87 -4.54
C LEU A 49 18.73 -7.38 -4.68
N GLY A 50 17.82 -8.08 -5.32
CA GLY A 50 17.94 -9.53 -5.56
C GLY A 50 18.84 -9.85 -6.76
N PRO A 51 19.13 -11.15 -6.99
CA PRO A 51 19.96 -11.63 -8.12
C PRO A 51 19.40 -11.21 -9.49
N TRP A 52 18.10 -11.08 -9.59
CA TRP A 52 17.42 -10.64 -10.81
C TRP A 52 17.57 -9.13 -11.03
N GLY A 53 17.56 -8.34 -9.97
CA GLY A 53 17.85 -6.91 -10.01
C GLY A 53 19.32 -6.66 -10.41
N LEU A 54 20.24 -7.42 -9.84
CA LEU A 54 21.65 -7.35 -10.23
C LEU A 54 21.84 -7.70 -11.71
N ARG A 55 21.16 -8.73 -12.19
CA ARG A 55 21.17 -9.05 -13.63
C ARG A 55 20.65 -7.89 -14.48
N HIS A 56 19.58 -7.22 -14.06
CA HIS A 56 19.06 -6.03 -14.75
C HIS A 56 20.15 -4.96 -14.89
N LEU A 57 20.87 -4.68 -13.81
CA LEU A 57 21.94 -3.69 -13.78
C LEU A 57 23.09 -4.07 -14.72
N VAL A 58 23.56 -5.32 -14.67
CA VAL A 58 24.67 -5.82 -15.49
C VAL A 58 24.26 -5.93 -16.96
N SER A 59 23.04 -6.30 -17.25
CA SER A 59 22.50 -6.40 -18.62
C SER A 59 22.12 -5.04 -19.22
N ARG A 60 22.49 -3.93 -18.59
CA ARG A 60 22.18 -2.56 -19.04
C ARG A 60 20.69 -2.35 -19.36
N GLY A 61 19.83 -2.90 -18.54
CA GLY A 61 18.38 -2.73 -18.70
C GLY A 61 17.70 -3.61 -19.73
N HIS A 62 18.41 -4.60 -20.31
CA HIS A 62 17.80 -5.55 -21.26
C HIS A 62 16.98 -6.67 -20.56
N PHE A 63 16.99 -6.72 -19.23
CA PHE A 63 16.25 -7.70 -18.46
C PHE A 63 15.70 -7.10 -17.15
N PRO A 64 14.41 -7.28 -16.83
CA PRO A 64 13.37 -7.78 -17.72
C PRO A 64 13.15 -6.83 -18.91
N PRO A 65 12.75 -7.36 -20.07
CA PRO A 65 12.58 -6.54 -21.28
C PRO A 65 11.57 -5.42 -21.01
N SER A 66 11.90 -4.21 -21.41
CA SER A 66 11.08 -2.99 -21.25
C SER A 66 10.80 -2.50 -19.82
N ALA A 67 11.28 -3.15 -18.77
CA ALA A 67 11.16 -2.59 -17.42
C ALA A 67 12.04 -1.35 -17.27
N ALA A 68 11.41 -0.17 -17.17
CA ALA A 68 12.12 1.09 -17.05
C ALA A 68 12.69 1.30 -15.64
N ARG A 69 12.03 0.77 -14.60
CA ARG A 69 12.42 0.96 -13.20
C ARG A 69 12.01 -0.24 -12.34
N LEU A 70 12.99 -0.89 -11.75
CA LEU A 70 12.72 -1.85 -10.69
C LEU A 70 12.37 -1.10 -9.40
N MET A 71 11.39 -1.59 -8.67
CA MET A 71 10.89 -0.96 -7.46
C MET A 71 11.11 -1.88 -6.26
N SER A 72 11.68 -1.34 -5.18
CA SER A 72 11.85 -2.14 -3.97
C SER A 72 10.53 -2.35 -3.24
N GLU A 73 10.41 -3.48 -2.54
CA GLU A 73 9.26 -3.80 -1.68
C GLU A 73 8.98 -2.68 -0.67
N GLY A 74 10.03 -2.12 -0.03
CA GLY A 74 9.88 -1.03 0.93
C GLY A 74 9.23 0.19 0.32
N ARG A 75 9.71 0.65 -0.84
CA ARG A 75 9.12 1.78 -1.55
C ARG A 75 7.67 1.52 -1.95
N MET A 76 7.34 0.29 -2.34
CA MET A 76 5.97 -0.09 -2.66
C MET A 76 5.06 0.01 -1.45
N ARG A 77 5.52 -0.46 -0.29
CA ARG A 77 4.78 -0.36 0.97
C ARG A 77 4.53 1.10 1.37
N ASP A 78 5.56 1.95 1.26
CA ASP A 78 5.44 3.38 1.58
C ASP A 78 4.38 4.06 0.71
N TRP A 79 4.40 3.78 -0.60
CA TRP A 79 3.41 4.35 -1.52
C TRP A 79 1.99 3.88 -1.24
N LEU A 80 1.81 2.59 -0.96
CA LEU A 80 0.51 2.05 -0.59
C LEU A 80 0.01 2.66 0.73
N GLY A 81 0.89 2.81 1.72
CA GLY A 81 0.56 3.45 2.99
C GLY A 81 0.10 4.89 2.82
N LEU A 82 0.77 5.68 1.96
CA LEU A 82 0.37 7.05 1.63
C LEU A 82 -1.01 7.15 0.97
N LEU A 83 -1.42 6.11 0.24
CA LEU A 83 -2.73 6.03 -0.39
C LEU A 83 -3.81 5.41 0.53
N GLY A 84 -3.47 5.12 1.78
CA GLY A 84 -4.42 4.56 2.75
C GLY A 84 -4.66 3.06 2.63
N PHE A 85 -3.80 2.34 1.91
CA PHE A 85 -3.83 0.89 1.89
C PHE A 85 -3.14 0.30 3.11
N GLU A 86 -3.72 -0.76 3.66
CA GLU A 86 -3.11 -1.60 4.68
C GLU A 86 -2.51 -2.85 4.03
N ILE A 87 -1.25 -3.14 4.34
CA ILE A 87 -0.59 -4.34 3.83
C ILE A 87 -1.12 -5.57 4.57
N VAL A 88 -1.75 -6.47 3.83
CA VAL A 88 -2.32 -7.72 4.37
C VAL A 88 -1.28 -8.83 4.35
N GLU A 89 -0.56 -8.95 3.25
CA GLU A 89 0.39 -10.05 3.04
C GLU A 89 1.51 -9.61 2.10
N VAL A 90 2.71 -10.14 2.35
CA VAL A 90 3.83 -10.04 1.42
C VAL A 90 4.45 -11.41 1.23
N ARG A 91 4.51 -11.83 -0.01
CA ARG A 91 5.22 -13.06 -0.41
C ARG A 91 6.43 -12.71 -1.24
N ARG A 92 7.52 -13.37 -0.95
CA ARG A 92 8.77 -13.25 -1.72
C ARG A 92 9.02 -14.57 -2.44
N TYR A 93 9.44 -14.47 -3.68
CA TYR A 93 9.64 -15.63 -4.55
C TYR A 93 10.80 -15.38 -5.51
N LEU A 94 11.09 -16.35 -6.37
CA LEU A 94 12.16 -16.27 -7.35
C LEU A 94 13.56 -16.19 -6.70
N PHE A 95 13.81 -17.08 -5.72
CA PHE A 95 15.10 -17.16 -5.03
C PHE A 95 16.21 -17.78 -5.88
N ALA A 96 15.83 -18.56 -6.89
CA ALA A 96 16.78 -19.13 -7.82
C ALA A 96 17.36 -18.04 -8.74
N PRO A 97 18.69 -17.79 -8.70
CA PRO A 97 19.32 -16.79 -9.56
C PRO A 97 19.14 -17.10 -11.05
N PRO A 98 19.15 -16.11 -11.93
CA PRO A 98 18.89 -16.30 -13.36
C PRO A 98 19.93 -17.13 -14.10
N TRP A 99 21.15 -17.24 -13.56
CA TRP A 99 22.21 -18.08 -14.12
C TRP A 99 22.09 -19.55 -13.73
N THR A 100 21.20 -19.90 -12.80
CA THR A 100 20.98 -21.28 -12.35
C THR A 100 20.03 -22.07 -13.26
N GLN A 101 19.63 -21.53 -14.41
CA GLN A 101 18.78 -22.25 -15.36
C GLN A 101 19.38 -23.59 -15.84
N ARG A 102 20.71 -23.71 -15.77
CA ARG A 102 21.44 -24.94 -16.08
C ARG A 102 21.55 -25.92 -14.91
N LEU A 103 21.13 -25.49 -13.70
CA LEU A 103 21.15 -26.37 -12.53
C LEU A 103 19.97 -27.35 -12.56
N SER A 104 20.18 -28.46 -11.90
CA SER A 104 19.15 -29.49 -11.72
C SER A 104 17.87 -28.86 -11.09
N GLY A 105 16.70 -29.32 -11.51
CA GLY A 105 15.43 -28.89 -10.96
C GLY A 105 15.32 -29.05 -9.44
N ARG A 106 16.02 -30.06 -8.88
CA ARG A 106 16.09 -30.29 -7.43
C ARG A 106 16.80 -29.18 -6.69
N THR A 107 17.91 -28.64 -7.18
CA THR A 107 18.64 -27.53 -6.58
C THR A 107 17.81 -26.25 -6.63
N ARG A 108 17.13 -26.04 -7.73
CA ARG A 108 16.25 -24.89 -7.92
C ARG A 108 15.04 -24.94 -6.97
N GLY A 109 14.40 -26.12 -6.85
CA GLY A 109 13.31 -26.33 -5.89
C GLY A 109 13.75 -26.11 -4.44
N TRP A 110 14.93 -26.57 -4.07
CA TRP A 110 15.50 -26.35 -2.73
C TRP A 110 15.72 -24.86 -2.44
N LEU A 111 16.22 -24.07 -3.41
CA LEU A 111 16.40 -22.63 -3.27
C LEU A 111 15.08 -21.89 -3.09
N GLU A 112 14.04 -22.28 -3.82
CA GLU A 112 12.70 -21.66 -3.68
C GLU A 112 12.06 -22.01 -2.34
N GLU A 113 12.26 -23.23 -1.84
CA GLU A 113 11.70 -23.69 -0.57
C GLU A 113 12.40 -23.09 0.65
N ARG A 114 13.74 -23.02 0.63
CA ARG A 114 14.57 -22.56 1.76
C ARG A 114 14.94 -21.09 1.68
N GLY A 115 14.90 -20.51 0.50
CA GLY A 115 15.26 -19.11 0.26
C GLY A 115 14.54 -18.12 1.16
N PRO A 116 13.22 -18.22 1.37
CA PRO A 116 12.48 -17.33 2.26
C PRO A 116 12.98 -17.31 3.70
N GLN A 117 13.50 -18.44 4.19
CA GLN A 117 14.00 -18.59 5.55
C GLN A 117 15.45 -18.15 5.70
N LEU A 118 16.30 -18.46 4.71
CA LEU A 118 17.72 -18.22 4.76
C LEU A 118 18.11 -16.78 4.41
N ALA A 119 17.50 -16.22 3.36
CA ALA A 119 17.85 -14.90 2.86
C ALA A 119 16.65 -14.22 2.18
N PRO A 120 15.65 -13.76 2.94
CA PRO A 120 14.43 -13.16 2.40
C PRO A 120 14.70 -11.93 1.53
N TRP A 121 15.81 -11.22 1.77
CA TRP A 121 16.25 -10.05 1.00
C TRP A 121 16.81 -10.39 -0.38
N LEU A 122 17.23 -11.67 -0.60
CA LEU A 122 17.74 -12.19 -1.87
C LEU A 122 16.63 -12.65 -2.84
N SER A 123 15.35 -12.43 -2.50
CA SER A 123 14.26 -12.74 -3.43
C SER A 123 14.43 -11.97 -4.74
N GLY A 124 14.16 -12.61 -5.87
CA GLY A 124 14.16 -11.95 -7.16
C GLY A 124 12.92 -11.14 -7.41
N ALA A 125 11.80 -11.55 -6.80
CA ALA A 125 10.51 -10.88 -6.94
C ALA A 125 9.71 -10.93 -5.64
N TYR A 126 8.71 -10.07 -5.55
CA TYR A 126 7.77 -10.00 -4.44
C TYR A 126 6.34 -9.83 -4.93
N LEU A 127 5.40 -10.26 -4.11
CA LEU A 127 3.97 -10.00 -4.25
C LEU A 127 3.50 -9.30 -2.98
N VAL A 128 2.89 -8.14 -3.14
CA VAL A 128 2.25 -7.40 -2.06
C VAL A 128 0.75 -7.48 -2.25
N LYS A 129 0.04 -7.96 -1.24
CA LYS A 129 -1.41 -7.88 -1.13
C LYS A 129 -1.75 -6.77 -0.15
N ALA A 130 -2.53 -5.80 -0.56
CA ALA A 130 -2.98 -4.71 0.28
C ALA A 130 -4.49 -4.51 0.18
N CYS A 131 -5.09 -4.00 1.24
CA CYS A 131 -6.53 -3.73 1.35
C CYS A 131 -6.75 -2.22 1.48
N LYS A 132 -7.69 -1.68 0.72
CA LYS A 132 -8.12 -0.28 0.83
C LYS A 132 -8.98 -0.10 2.07
N ARG A 133 -8.42 0.44 3.16
CA ARG A 133 -9.17 0.68 4.39
C ARG A 133 -9.99 1.96 4.32
N ILE A 134 -11.28 1.83 4.53
CA ILE A 134 -12.13 2.99 4.81
C ILE A 134 -11.97 3.32 6.29
N ARG A 135 -11.25 4.40 6.60
CA ARG A 135 -11.27 4.96 7.95
C ARG A 135 -12.59 5.71 8.12
N THR A 136 -13.59 5.05 8.67
CA THR A 136 -14.78 5.74 9.16
C THR A 136 -14.34 6.63 10.31
N LEU A 137 -14.30 7.93 10.05
CA LEU A 137 -14.15 8.91 11.12
C LEU A 137 -15.40 8.77 11.99
N THR A 138 -15.29 8.11 13.14
CA THR A 138 -16.31 8.21 14.16
C THR A 138 -16.20 9.64 14.70
N PRO A 139 -17.15 10.54 14.43
CA PRO A 139 -17.10 11.89 14.99
C PRO A 139 -17.21 11.74 16.51
N ILE A 140 -16.12 12.02 17.21
CA ILE A 140 -16.16 12.21 18.65
C ILE A 140 -17.07 13.42 18.83
N ARG A 141 -18.32 13.21 19.25
CA ARG A 141 -19.18 14.31 19.67
C ARG A 141 -18.46 15.00 20.82
N PRO A 142 -18.00 16.24 20.65
CA PRO A 142 -17.47 16.95 21.79
C PRO A 142 -18.60 16.98 22.82
N ALA A 143 -18.33 16.45 24.01
CA ALA A 143 -19.21 16.63 25.14
C ALA A 143 -19.12 18.12 25.52
N TRP A 144 -19.89 18.94 24.83
CA TRP A 144 -20.10 20.29 25.27
C TRP A 144 -20.69 20.18 26.66
N GLN A 145 -19.90 20.47 27.69
CA GLN A 145 -20.38 20.61 29.03
C GLN A 145 -21.46 21.70 28.92
N LYS A 146 -22.70 21.33 29.22
CA LYS A 146 -23.79 22.32 29.33
C LYS A 146 -23.25 23.38 30.27
N ALA A 147 -23.09 24.61 29.77
CA ALA A 147 -22.75 25.71 30.63
C ALA A 147 -23.74 25.72 31.80
N PRO A 148 -23.30 25.82 33.06
CA PRO A 148 -24.20 25.88 34.17
C PRO A 148 -25.20 27.01 33.89
N ALA A 149 -26.48 26.68 33.96
CA ALA A 149 -27.53 27.71 33.82
C ALA A 149 -27.28 28.74 34.90
N VAL A 150 -26.89 29.94 34.51
CA VAL A 150 -26.85 31.08 35.43
C VAL A 150 -28.28 31.36 35.80
N VAL A 151 -28.70 30.89 36.97
CA VAL A 151 -29.96 31.31 37.57
C VAL A 151 -29.78 32.79 37.95
N GLY A 152 -30.23 33.65 37.06
CA GLY A 152 -30.32 35.07 37.36
C GLY A 152 -31.24 35.26 38.54
N GLY A 153 -30.66 35.54 39.69
CA GLY A 153 -31.46 36.01 40.86
C GLY A 153 -32.20 37.28 40.46
N LEU A 154 -33.52 37.22 40.54
CA LEU A 154 -34.37 38.43 40.45
C LEU A 154 -33.95 39.38 41.57
N ALA A 155 -33.26 40.45 41.22
CA ALA A 155 -33.05 41.57 42.12
C ALA A 155 -34.38 42.30 42.25
N GLU A 156 -35.05 42.21 43.42
CA GLU A 156 -36.19 43.05 43.73
C GLU A 156 -35.75 44.51 43.79
N PRO A 157 -36.44 45.42 43.10
CA PRO A 157 -36.18 46.84 43.25
C PRO A 157 -36.71 47.29 44.59
N THR A 158 -35.84 47.68 45.52
CA THR A 158 -36.22 48.40 46.76
C THR A 158 -36.79 49.78 46.41
N SER A 159 -38.07 49.86 46.48
CA SER A 159 -38.73 51.19 46.43
C SER A 159 -38.46 51.96 47.72
N ARG A 160 -37.67 53.01 47.62
CA ARG A 160 -37.42 53.96 48.73
C ARG A 160 -38.50 54.97 48.70
N ASN A 161 -39.55 54.84 49.56
CA ASN A 161 -40.42 55.88 49.87
C ASN A 161 -39.72 56.90 50.80
N ALA A 162 -39.56 58.15 50.35
CA ALA A 162 -39.21 59.30 51.15
C ALA A 162 -40.44 60.11 51.32
N ALA A 163 -40.83 60.30 52.58
CA ALA A 163 -41.76 61.35 53.04
C ALA A 163 -41.02 62.67 53.19
#